data_096e7b620c6f56b556e2d296402c3d32
#
_entry.id   096e7b620c6f56b556e2d296402c3d32
#
_cell.length_a   1.000
_cell.length_b   1.000
_cell.length_c   1.000
_cell.angle_alpha   90.00
_cell.angle_beta   90.00
_cell.angle_gamma   90.00
#
_symmetry.space_group_name_H-M   'P 1'
#
loop_
_entity.id
_entity.type
_entity.pdbx_description
1 polymer ?
#
loop_
_entity_poly.entity_id
_entity_poly.type
_entity_poly.pdbx_seq_one_letter_code
_entity_poly.pdbx_strand_id
1 'polypeptide(L)' 'MSDFYDKVYKECEAYFGTETKRFLDRQIECHLNKTPQTVNYSDKDMLAKWIRISGGLLLDKNAVEMLVAKILAFKK' A
#
# COMPACT_ATOMS: atom_id res chain seq x y z
N MET A 1 2.86 10.43 -10.52
CA MET A 1 2.19 9.78 -9.39
C MET A 1 2.51 10.57 -8.13
N SER A 2 1.74 10.38 -7.07
CA SER A 2 1.96 11.16 -5.86
C SER A 2 3.22 10.71 -5.11
N ASP A 3 3.78 11.60 -4.30
CA ASP A 3 4.94 11.27 -3.48
C ASP A 3 4.63 10.12 -2.52
N PHE A 4 3.43 10.15 -1.93
CA PHE A 4 3.00 9.07 -1.03
C PHE A 4 2.93 7.74 -1.77
N TYR A 5 2.35 7.73 -2.97
CA TYR A 5 2.27 6.52 -3.78
C TYR A 5 3.66 5.94 -4.06
N ASP A 6 4.60 6.82 -4.43
CA ASP A 6 5.95 6.35 -4.74
C ASP A 6 6.62 5.69 -3.55
N LYS A 7 6.43 6.25 -2.37
CA LYS A 7 7.00 5.67 -1.14
C LYS A 7 6.37 4.32 -0.80
N VAL A 8 5.05 4.23 -0.92
CA VAL A 8 4.34 2.98 -0.64
C VAL A 8 4.72 1.91 -1.67
N TYR A 9 4.80 2.30 -2.93
CA TYR A 9 5.19 1.38 -4.00
C TYR A 9 6.55 0.75 -3.72
N LYS A 10 7.51 1.59 -3.34
CA LYS A 10 8.87 1.11 -3.08
C LYS A 10 8.90 0.10 -1.93
N GLU A 11 8.12 0.33 -0.87
CA GLU A 11 8.06 -0.61 0.23
C GLU A 11 7.36 -1.91 -0.18
N CYS A 12 6.30 -1.81 -0.95
CA CYS A 12 5.56 -2.98 -1.41
C CYS A 12 6.39 -3.85 -2.35
N GLU A 13 7.27 -3.24 -3.13
CA GLU A 13 8.08 -3.95 -4.11
C GLU A 13 8.93 -5.06 -3.49
N ALA A 14 9.37 -4.85 -2.24
CA ALA A 14 10.17 -5.84 -1.52
C ALA A 14 9.38 -7.12 -1.24
N TYR A 15 8.05 -7.04 -1.24
CA TYR A 15 7.19 -8.18 -0.91
C TYR A 15 6.46 -8.76 -2.12
N PHE A 16 6.08 -7.91 -3.07
CA PHE A 16 5.25 -8.32 -4.21
C PHE A 16 6.00 -8.35 -5.55
N GLY A 17 7.20 -7.78 -5.61
CA GLY A 17 8.00 -7.81 -6.83
C GLY A 17 7.27 -7.20 -8.02
N THR A 18 7.20 -7.95 -9.11
CA THR A 18 6.58 -7.48 -10.35
C THR A 18 5.06 -7.31 -10.24
N GLU A 19 4.44 -7.87 -9.20
CA GLU A 19 3.00 -7.76 -8.99
C GLU A 19 2.61 -6.52 -8.19
N THR A 20 3.59 -5.72 -7.75
CA THR A 20 3.35 -4.57 -6.90
C THR A 20 2.36 -3.59 -7.50
N LYS A 21 2.55 -3.23 -8.77
CA LYS A 21 1.68 -2.25 -9.41
C LYS A 21 0.23 -2.74 -9.44
N ARG A 22 0.01 -3.98 -9.84
CA ARG A 22 -1.34 -4.55 -9.90
C ARG A 22 -1.98 -4.59 -8.53
N PHE A 23 -1.24 -5.05 -7.54
CA PHE A 23 -1.75 -5.16 -6.17
C PHE A 23 -2.10 -3.80 -5.60
N LEU A 24 -1.15 -2.87 -5.65
CA LEU A 24 -1.30 -1.57 -5.03
C LEU A 24 -2.38 -0.73 -5.71
N ASP A 25 -2.38 -0.68 -7.04
CA ASP A 25 -3.37 0.10 -7.77
C ASP A 25 -4.78 -0.42 -7.51
N ARG A 26 -4.93 -1.74 -7.37
CA ARG A 26 -6.23 -2.32 -7.05
C ARG A 26 -6.74 -1.85 -5.69
N GLN A 27 -5.86 -1.79 -4.68
CA GLN A 27 -6.29 -1.30 -3.37
C GLN A 27 -6.73 0.16 -3.45
N ILE A 28 -5.97 0.97 -4.16
CA ILE A 28 -6.26 2.40 -4.26
C ILE A 28 -7.54 2.63 -5.05
N GLU A 29 -7.68 2.01 -6.21
CA GLU A 29 -8.80 2.27 -7.11
C GLU A 29 -10.09 1.62 -6.64
N CYS A 30 -10.02 0.39 -6.13
CA CYS A 30 -11.22 -0.35 -5.76
C CYS A 30 -11.71 -0.05 -4.35
N HIS A 31 -10.80 0.24 -3.42
CA HIS A 31 -11.17 0.40 -2.01
C HIS A 31 -11.14 1.84 -1.53
N LEU A 32 -10.24 2.66 -2.06
CA LEU A 32 -10.16 4.06 -1.67
C LEU A 32 -10.88 4.98 -2.67
N ASN A 33 -11.24 4.45 -3.83
CA ASN A 33 -11.87 5.21 -4.89
C ASN A 33 -11.02 6.42 -5.30
N LYS A 34 -9.71 6.21 -5.36
CA LYS A 34 -8.72 7.21 -5.75
C LYS A 34 -7.80 6.65 -6.82
N THR A 35 -6.85 7.46 -7.26
CA THR A 35 -5.87 7.05 -8.27
C THR A 35 -4.46 7.17 -7.70
N PRO A 36 -3.45 6.56 -8.36
CA PRO A 36 -2.06 6.74 -7.93
C PRO A 36 -1.63 8.22 -7.87
N GLN A 37 -2.28 9.08 -8.67
CA GLN A 37 -1.96 10.50 -8.70
C GLN A 37 -2.62 11.28 -7.55
N THR A 38 -3.75 10.80 -7.06
CA THR A 38 -4.54 11.54 -6.06
C THR A 38 -4.41 11.00 -4.63
N VAL A 39 -3.94 9.76 -4.47
CA VAL A 39 -3.74 9.20 -3.12
C VAL A 39 -2.64 9.99 -2.41
N ASN A 40 -2.83 10.23 -1.11
CA ASN A 40 -1.88 11.05 -0.35
C ASN A 40 -1.77 10.56 1.09
N TYR A 41 -0.98 11.29 1.91
CA TYR A 41 -0.69 10.86 3.28
C TYR A 41 -1.93 10.76 4.16
N SER A 42 -2.97 11.51 3.87
CA SER A 42 -4.20 11.43 4.64
C SER A 42 -4.94 10.10 4.41
N ASP A 43 -4.59 9.39 3.35
CA ASP A 43 -5.20 8.10 3.01
C ASP A 43 -4.47 6.90 3.62
N LYS A 44 -3.37 7.13 4.33
CA LYS A 44 -2.49 6.04 4.75
C LYS A 44 -3.17 5.03 5.67
N ASP A 45 -4.02 5.47 6.58
CA ASP A 45 -4.69 4.55 7.49
C ASP A 45 -5.63 3.61 6.75
N MET A 46 -6.41 4.16 5.82
CA MET A 46 -7.33 3.36 5.01
C MET A 46 -6.57 2.42 4.07
N LEU A 47 -5.53 2.93 3.44
CA LEU A 47 -4.72 2.10 2.55
C LEU A 47 -4.04 0.97 3.33
N ALA A 48 -3.48 1.27 4.51
CA ALA A 48 -2.86 0.26 5.34
C ALA A 48 -3.86 -0.83 5.74
N LYS A 49 -5.09 -0.43 6.06
CA LYS A 49 -6.15 -1.39 6.38
C LYS A 49 -6.38 -2.38 5.23
N TRP A 50 -6.51 -1.87 4.01
CA TRP A 50 -6.79 -2.74 2.87
C TRP A 50 -5.58 -3.57 2.46
N ILE A 51 -4.37 -3.01 2.59
CA ILE A 51 -3.16 -3.79 2.35
C ILE A 51 -3.05 -4.94 3.36
N ARG A 52 -3.42 -4.68 4.64
CA ARG A 52 -3.42 -5.74 5.65
C ARG A 52 -4.39 -6.86 5.29
N ILE A 53 -5.60 -6.51 4.86
CA ILE A 53 -6.61 -7.51 4.51
C ILE A 53 -6.20 -8.29 3.26
N SER A 54 -5.90 -7.58 2.17
CA SER A 54 -5.60 -8.21 0.89
C SER A 54 -4.22 -8.86 0.89
N GLY A 55 -3.23 -8.20 1.48
CA GLY A 55 -1.88 -8.73 1.56
C GLY A 55 -1.79 -9.95 2.45
N GLY A 56 -2.65 -10.04 3.47
CA GLY A 56 -2.70 -11.18 4.35
C GLY A 56 -3.09 -12.48 3.66
N LEU A 57 -3.67 -12.39 2.46
CA LEU A 57 -4.00 -13.55 1.66
C LEU A 57 -2.81 -14.04 0.84
N LEU A 58 -1.78 -13.20 0.67
CA LEU A 58 -0.64 -13.47 -0.21
C LEU A 58 0.67 -13.60 0.56
N LEU A 59 0.79 -12.96 1.72
CA LEU A 59 2.02 -12.93 2.52
C LEU A 59 1.73 -13.49 3.90
N ASP A 60 2.80 -13.91 4.60
CA ASP A 60 2.61 -14.32 5.99
C ASP A 60 2.30 -13.11 6.87
N LYS A 61 1.79 -13.36 8.05
CA LYS A 61 1.33 -12.33 8.96
C LYS A 61 2.43 -11.35 9.34
N ASN A 62 3.63 -11.87 9.62
CA ASN A 62 4.74 -11.01 10.03
C ASN A 62 5.14 -10.05 8.91
N ALA A 63 5.20 -10.55 7.67
CA ALA A 63 5.55 -9.70 6.53
C ALA A 63 4.52 -8.59 6.33
N VAL A 64 3.24 -8.93 6.40
CA VAL A 64 2.17 -7.94 6.24
C VAL A 64 2.25 -6.87 7.34
N GLU A 65 2.45 -7.27 8.59
CA GLU A 65 2.51 -6.31 9.69
C GLU A 65 3.72 -5.39 9.58
N MET A 66 4.85 -5.91 9.11
CA MET A 66 6.04 -5.08 8.89
C MET A 66 5.79 -4.05 7.79
N LEU A 67 5.17 -4.48 6.70
CA LEU A 67 4.86 -3.58 5.59
C LEU A 67 3.89 -2.48 6.03
N VAL A 68 2.82 -2.87 6.71
CA VAL A 68 1.80 -1.92 7.20
C VAL A 68 2.42 -0.91 8.16
N ALA A 69 3.28 -1.37 9.07
CA ALA A 69 3.94 -0.47 10.02
C ALA A 69 4.78 0.58 9.31
N LYS A 70 5.47 0.21 8.25
CA LYS A 70 6.26 1.17 7.46
C LYS A 70 5.38 2.20 6.78
N ILE A 71 4.26 1.75 6.20
CA ILE A 71 3.34 2.66 5.54
C ILE A 71 2.75 3.67 6.53
N LEU A 72 2.35 3.20 7.70
CA LEU A 72 1.77 4.07 8.73
C LEU A 72 2.78 5.08 9.29
N ALA A 73 4.07 4.78 9.17
CA ALA A 73 5.13 5.68 9.63
C ALA A 73 5.46 6.78 8.63
N PHE A 74 4.98 6.70 7.40
CA PHE A 74 5.26 7.73 6.39
C PHE A 74 4.61 9.05 6.77
N LYS A 75 5.38 10.14 6.59
CA LYS A 75 4.91 11.50 6.83
C LYS A 75 5.34 12.38 5.68
N LYS A 76 4.53 13.38 5.43
CA LYS A 76 4.85 14.36 4.41
C LYS A 76 6.09 15.17 4.78
#